data_78435df5da4dbe8c18f85a3346495bfc
#
_entry.id   78435df5da4dbe8c18f85a3346495bfc
#
_cell.length_a   1.000
_cell.length_b   1.000
_cell.length_c   1.000
_cell.angle_alpha   90.00
_cell.angle_beta   90.00
_cell.angle_gamma   90.00
#
_symmetry.space_group_name_H-M   'P 1'
#
loop_
_entity.id
_entity.type
_entity.pdbx_description
1 polymer ?
#
loop_
_entity_poly.entity_id
_entity_poly.type
_entity_poly.pdbx_seq_one_letter_code
_entity_poly.pdbx_strand_id
1 'polypeptide(L)'
;HIIHLVREPSNRHIFTNMTSGFTSVTNSFLIKILKKTIFFLQNEKVKMITYPDFFSKGYKFKWDKDVYHYLDRIADNDINGQQRGLCHRVVRSIVEIFKVQNKKQLSTQLSNIIDELENCYEGEKNSSDVQKLKGMIREFEEELVWANYGVRVRDVHHLRLGFYKGDVFTEQPQKKRDVNPILDQLKEFEPTVISLALDPEGSGPDTHYKVLQSI
;
A
#
# COMPACT_ATOMS: atom_id res chain seq x y z
N HIS A 1 -4.97 21.25 -9.03
CA HIS A 1 -5.07 21.33 -10.50
C HIS A 1 -5.37 19.98 -11.18
N ILE A 2 -4.89 18.85 -10.66
CA ILE A 2 -5.14 17.49 -11.23
C ILE A 2 -6.63 17.13 -11.20
N ILE A 3 -7.40 17.58 -10.22
CA ILE A 3 -8.83 17.24 -10.04
C ILE A 3 -9.67 17.58 -11.27
N HIS A 4 -9.37 18.67 -11.97
CA HIS A 4 -10.10 19.03 -13.19
C HIS A 4 -9.84 18.03 -14.32
N LEU A 5 -8.62 17.54 -14.45
CA LEU A 5 -8.26 16.53 -15.44
C LEU A 5 -8.93 15.19 -15.15
N VAL A 6 -8.98 14.79 -13.88
CA VAL A 6 -9.61 13.52 -13.43
C VAL A 6 -11.11 13.49 -13.69
N ARG A 7 -11.78 14.65 -13.68
CA ARG A 7 -13.21 14.77 -13.92
C ARG A 7 -13.60 14.70 -15.40
N GLU A 8 -12.62 14.74 -16.31
CA GLU A 8 -12.91 14.60 -17.74
C GLU A 8 -13.11 13.13 -18.10
N PRO A 9 -14.36 12.70 -18.39
CA PRO A 9 -14.68 11.27 -18.54
C PRO A 9 -14.12 10.65 -19.83
N SER A 10 -13.69 11.46 -20.80
CA SER A 10 -13.05 11.00 -22.04
C SER A 10 -11.61 10.56 -21.80
N ASN A 11 -10.99 10.96 -20.71
CA ASN A 11 -9.61 10.63 -20.40
C ASN A 11 -9.52 9.35 -19.52
N ARG A 12 -8.54 8.51 -19.85
CA ARG A 12 -8.10 7.46 -18.95
C ARG A 12 -6.96 7.98 -18.11
N HIS A 13 -7.11 7.91 -16.80
CA HIS A 13 -6.09 8.36 -15.84
C HIS A 13 -5.40 7.16 -15.20
N ILE A 14 -4.07 7.19 -15.19
CA ILE A 14 -3.22 6.24 -14.48
C ILE A 14 -2.47 7.02 -13.42
N PHE A 15 -2.52 6.55 -12.18
CA PHE A 15 -1.79 7.13 -11.06
C PHE A 15 -0.71 6.18 -10.62
N THR A 16 0.50 6.71 -10.45
CA THR A 16 1.66 5.89 -10.09
C THR A 16 2.38 6.47 -8.88
N ASN A 17 2.42 5.68 -7.81
CA ASN A 17 3.24 5.95 -6.65
C ASN A 17 4.63 5.35 -6.86
N MET A 18 5.64 6.18 -6.79
CA MET A 18 7.03 5.78 -7.03
C MET A 18 7.64 5.09 -5.81
N THR A 19 7.31 5.55 -4.60
CA THR A 19 7.87 5.03 -3.35
C THR A 19 6.80 4.50 -2.42
N SER A 20 7.16 3.55 -1.55
CA SER A 20 6.19 2.89 -0.66
C SER A 20 5.74 3.74 0.54
N GLY A 21 6.47 4.80 0.91
CA GLY A 21 6.12 5.67 2.05
C GLY A 21 6.04 4.96 3.42
N PHE A 22 6.62 3.79 3.58
CA PHE A 22 6.46 2.93 4.76
C PHE A 22 6.90 3.58 6.07
N THR A 23 7.83 4.54 6.03
CA THR A 23 8.33 5.26 7.22
C THR A 23 7.25 6.10 7.90
N SER A 24 6.16 6.44 7.20
CA SER A 24 5.03 7.17 7.78
C SER A 24 4.12 6.30 8.66
N VAL A 25 4.30 4.98 8.64
CA VAL A 25 3.52 4.04 9.45
C VAL A 25 4.29 3.69 10.71
N THR A 26 3.82 4.16 11.87
CA THR A 26 4.47 3.90 13.15
C THR A 26 4.29 2.44 13.61
N ASN A 27 5.22 1.93 14.44
CA ASN A 27 5.10 0.59 15.02
C ASN A 27 3.82 0.47 15.87
N SER A 28 3.51 1.48 16.68
CA SER A 28 2.32 1.51 17.54
C SER A 28 1.01 1.43 16.74
N PHE A 29 0.93 2.14 15.61
CA PHE A 29 -0.22 2.06 14.71
C PHE A 29 -0.37 0.65 14.12
N LEU A 30 0.74 0.07 13.62
CA LEU A 30 0.73 -1.26 13.05
C LEU A 30 0.35 -2.33 14.09
N ILE A 31 0.90 -2.30 15.31
CA ILE A 31 0.54 -3.20 16.41
C ILE A 31 -0.97 -3.12 16.69
N LYS A 32 -1.52 -1.91 16.78
CA LYS A 32 -2.96 -1.72 17.02
C LYS A 32 -3.82 -2.38 15.95
N ILE A 33 -3.45 -2.25 14.67
CA ILE A 33 -4.18 -2.87 13.55
C ILE A 33 -4.03 -4.40 13.61
N LEU A 34 -2.84 -4.92 13.86
CA LEU A 34 -2.58 -6.36 13.93
C LEU A 34 -3.38 -7.01 15.08
N LYS A 35 -3.37 -6.42 16.27
CA LYS A 35 -4.18 -6.88 17.41
C LYS A 35 -5.68 -6.87 17.08
N LYS A 36 -6.16 -5.84 16.39
CA LYS A 36 -7.54 -5.77 15.94
C LYS A 36 -7.86 -6.81 14.87
N THR A 37 -6.91 -7.09 13.97
CA THR A 37 -7.04 -8.15 12.96
C THR A 37 -7.18 -9.53 13.62
N ILE A 38 -6.37 -9.84 14.63
CA ILE A 38 -6.50 -11.06 15.42
C ILE A 38 -7.90 -11.17 16.06
N PHE A 39 -8.35 -10.09 16.68
CA PHE A 39 -9.70 -10.05 17.28
C PHE A 39 -10.81 -10.33 16.25
N PHE A 40 -10.73 -9.77 15.06
CA PHE A 40 -11.71 -10.01 14.01
C PHE A 40 -11.62 -11.44 13.43
N LEU A 41 -10.42 -12.01 13.33
CA LEU A 41 -10.24 -13.40 12.91
C LEU A 41 -10.83 -14.40 13.90
N GLN A 42 -10.65 -14.17 15.20
CA GLN A 42 -11.20 -15.00 16.27
C GLN A 42 -12.73 -14.93 16.33
N ASN A 43 -13.33 -13.78 16.05
CA ASN A 43 -14.77 -13.57 16.05
C ASN A 43 -15.43 -13.78 14.67
N GLU A 44 -14.75 -14.49 13.76
CA GLU A 44 -15.22 -14.85 12.41
C GLU A 44 -15.71 -13.66 11.55
N LYS A 45 -15.22 -12.44 11.84
CA LYS A 45 -15.61 -11.23 11.11
C LYS A 45 -14.83 -11.02 9.80
N VAL A 46 -13.82 -11.84 9.53
CA VAL A 46 -13.01 -11.82 8.29
C VAL A 46 -13.44 -12.98 7.40
N LYS A 47 -14.61 -12.83 6.78
CA LYS A 47 -15.21 -13.91 5.96
C LYS A 47 -14.40 -14.28 4.72
N MET A 48 -13.57 -13.37 4.20
CA MET A 48 -12.84 -13.62 2.95
C MET A 48 -11.86 -14.80 3.03
N ILE A 49 -11.31 -15.10 4.21
CA ILE A 49 -10.40 -16.24 4.39
C ILE A 49 -11.08 -17.60 4.26
N THR A 50 -12.42 -17.63 4.29
CA THR A 50 -13.20 -18.85 4.08
C THR A 50 -13.43 -19.18 2.60
N TYR A 51 -13.10 -18.27 1.68
CA TYR A 51 -13.21 -18.54 0.25
C TYR A 51 -12.13 -19.55 -0.17
N PRO A 52 -12.49 -20.59 -0.94
CA PRO A 52 -11.59 -21.68 -1.30
C PRO A 52 -10.26 -21.24 -1.88
N ASP A 53 -10.29 -20.19 -2.70
CA ASP A 53 -9.11 -19.73 -3.45
C ASP A 53 -8.40 -18.53 -2.81
N PHE A 54 -8.79 -18.11 -1.61
CA PHE A 54 -8.25 -16.88 -1.02
C PHE A 54 -6.73 -16.94 -0.86
N PHE A 55 -6.23 -18.00 -0.23
CA PHE A 55 -4.79 -18.13 0.03
C PHE A 55 -3.97 -18.41 -1.24
N SER A 56 -4.52 -19.11 -2.22
CA SER A 56 -3.82 -19.39 -3.48
C SER A 56 -3.77 -18.21 -4.44
N LYS A 57 -4.81 -17.38 -4.46
CA LYS A 57 -4.87 -16.17 -5.31
C LYS A 57 -4.22 -14.94 -4.70
N GLY A 58 -3.93 -14.97 -3.39
CA GLY A 58 -3.17 -13.96 -2.68
C GLY A 58 -3.80 -12.56 -2.70
N TYR A 59 -2.95 -11.55 -2.64
CA TYR A 59 -3.29 -10.14 -2.49
C TYR A 59 -4.30 -9.62 -3.54
N LYS A 60 -4.12 -9.96 -4.80
CA LYS A 60 -4.95 -9.45 -5.91
C LYS A 60 -6.38 -10.02 -5.96
N PHE A 61 -6.69 -11.06 -5.19
CA PHE A 61 -8.03 -11.64 -5.20
C PHE A 61 -9.07 -10.68 -4.61
N LYS A 62 -9.82 -10.00 -5.50
CA LYS A 62 -10.88 -9.03 -5.14
C LYS A 62 -10.38 -7.87 -4.25
N TRP A 63 -9.11 -7.45 -4.39
CA TRP A 63 -8.53 -6.39 -3.56
C TRP A 63 -9.20 -5.03 -3.79
N ASP A 64 -9.67 -4.76 -4.99
CA ASP A 64 -10.39 -3.55 -5.37
C ASP A 64 -11.71 -3.40 -4.58
N LYS A 65 -12.39 -4.51 -4.30
CA LYS A 65 -13.63 -4.50 -3.51
C LYS A 65 -13.42 -4.03 -2.08
N ASP A 66 -12.26 -4.28 -1.50
CA ASP A 66 -11.97 -3.81 -0.15
C ASP A 66 -11.92 -2.28 -0.09
N VAL A 67 -11.41 -1.62 -1.15
CA VAL A 67 -11.38 -0.16 -1.27
C VAL A 67 -12.80 0.41 -1.34
N TYR A 68 -13.61 -0.07 -2.26
CA TYR A 68 -14.99 0.43 -2.42
C TYR A 68 -15.83 0.15 -1.17
N HIS A 69 -15.68 -1.03 -0.57
CA HIS A 69 -16.38 -1.34 0.68
C HIS A 69 -15.94 -0.41 1.82
N TYR A 70 -14.67 -0.05 1.90
CA TYR A 70 -14.18 0.90 2.91
C TYR A 70 -14.79 2.29 2.70
N LEU A 71 -14.86 2.77 1.45
CA LEU A 71 -15.47 4.05 1.10
C LEU A 71 -16.97 4.07 1.42
N ASP A 72 -17.71 2.98 1.14
CA ASP A 72 -19.10 2.84 1.53
C ASP A 72 -19.27 2.96 3.06
N ARG A 73 -18.34 2.38 3.85
CA ARG A 73 -18.36 2.49 5.32
C ARG A 73 -18.04 3.90 5.80
N ILE A 74 -17.23 4.67 5.05
CA ILE A 74 -17.04 6.11 5.33
C ILE A 74 -18.37 6.85 5.12
N ALA A 75 -19.04 6.62 4.00
CA ALA A 75 -20.32 7.26 3.68
C ALA A 75 -21.42 6.94 4.70
N ASP A 76 -21.44 5.70 5.20
CA ASP A 76 -22.37 5.24 6.25
C ASP A 76 -21.97 5.69 7.67
N ASN A 77 -20.82 6.35 7.85
CA ASN A 77 -20.21 6.65 9.16
C ASN A 77 -20.00 5.40 10.04
N ASP A 78 -19.79 4.23 9.42
CA ASP A 78 -19.56 2.95 10.10
C ASP A 78 -18.07 2.74 10.41
N ILE A 79 -17.61 3.27 11.53
CA ILE A 79 -16.21 3.16 11.99
C ILE A 79 -15.78 1.69 12.14
N ASN A 80 -16.65 0.82 12.61
CA ASN A 80 -16.31 -0.60 12.75
C ASN A 80 -16.15 -1.29 11.40
N GLY A 81 -16.96 -0.93 10.41
CA GLY A 81 -16.84 -1.39 9.05
C GLY A 81 -15.55 -0.93 8.38
N GLN A 82 -15.17 0.34 8.56
CA GLN A 82 -13.88 0.88 8.09
C GLN A 82 -12.69 0.10 8.67
N GLN A 83 -12.70 -0.10 9.99
CA GLN A 83 -11.63 -0.86 10.66
C GLN A 83 -11.55 -2.30 10.16
N ARG A 84 -12.69 -2.94 9.90
CA ARG A 84 -12.77 -4.28 9.30
C ARG A 84 -12.19 -4.29 7.89
N GLY A 85 -12.48 -3.28 7.07
CA GLY A 85 -11.91 -3.11 5.74
C GLY A 85 -10.38 -3.00 5.76
N LEU A 86 -9.83 -2.22 6.68
CA LEU A 86 -8.38 -2.13 6.89
C LEU A 86 -7.78 -3.48 7.32
N CYS A 87 -8.43 -4.20 8.24
CA CYS A 87 -7.99 -5.54 8.64
C CYS A 87 -8.02 -6.54 7.47
N HIS A 88 -9.01 -6.46 6.58
CA HIS A 88 -9.03 -7.26 5.35
C HIS A 88 -7.79 -6.99 4.49
N ARG A 89 -7.44 -5.73 4.28
CA ARG A 89 -6.25 -5.36 3.51
C ARG A 89 -4.96 -5.86 4.18
N VAL A 90 -4.84 -5.74 5.50
CA VAL A 90 -3.69 -6.27 6.26
C VAL A 90 -3.57 -7.79 6.10
N VAL A 91 -4.68 -8.53 6.19
CA VAL A 91 -4.67 -9.98 5.95
C VAL A 91 -4.17 -10.32 4.55
N ARG A 92 -4.63 -9.62 3.50
CA ARG A 92 -4.14 -9.82 2.12
C ARG A 92 -2.64 -9.55 2.02
N SER A 93 -2.18 -8.47 2.64
CA SER A 93 -0.77 -8.09 2.64
C SER A 93 0.11 -9.13 3.31
N ILE A 94 -0.32 -9.68 4.45
CA ILE A 94 0.40 -10.75 5.14
C ILE A 94 0.44 -12.03 4.30
N VAL A 95 -0.68 -12.41 3.69
CA VAL A 95 -0.71 -13.57 2.79
C VAL A 95 0.27 -13.40 1.63
N GLU A 96 0.34 -12.20 1.07
CA GLU A 96 1.24 -11.90 -0.05
C GLU A 96 2.72 -11.90 0.36
N ILE A 97 3.06 -11.25 1.47
CA ILE A 97 4.46 -11.09 1.91
C ILE A 97 5.02 -12.43 2.41
N PHE A 98 4.26 -13.11 3.29
CA PHE A 98 4.74 -14.28 4.01
C PHE A 98 4.30 -15.61 3.38
N LYS A 99 3.60 -15.55 2.24
CA LYS A 99 3.09 -16.73 1.51
C LYS A 99 2.29 -17.71 2.39
N VAL A 100 1.49 -17.14 3.29
CA VAL A 100 0.62 -17.85 4.22
C VAL A 100 -0.45 -18.63 3.43
N GLN A 101 -0.68 -19.90 3.80
CA GLN A 101 -1.57 -20.79 3.05
C GLN A 101 -2.85 -21.20 3.82
N ASN A 102 -2.96 -20.85 5.09
CA ASN A 102 -4.12 -21.19 5.91
C ASN A 102 -4.28 -20.27 7.13
N LYS A 103 -5.45 -20.36 7.76
CA LYS A 103 -5.82 -19.52 8.92
C LYS A 103 -4.84 -19.68 10.10
N LYS A 104 -4.33 -20.90 10.34
CA LYS A 104 -3.40 -21.18 11.45
C LYS A 104 -2.08 -20.43 11.23
N GLN A 105 -1.49 -20.58 10.05
CA GLN A 105 -0.27 -19.85 9.68
C GLN A 105 -0.47 -18.34 9.74
N LEU A 106 -1.64 -17.83 9.28
CA LEU A 106 -1.97 -16.42 9.37
C LEU A 106 -1.95 -15.92 10.82
N SER A 107 -2.59 -16.65 11.74
CA SER A 107 -2.62 -16.28 13.15
C SER A 107 -1.23 -16.29 13.78
N THR A 108 -0.42 -17.32 13.48
CA THR A 108 0.98 -17.40 13.94
C THR A 108 1.80 -16.21 13.41
N GLN A 109 1.66 -15.90 12.13
CA GLN A 109 2.42 -14.80 11.52
C GLN A 109 2.03 -13.43 12.09
N LEU A 110 0.74 -13.20 12.36
CA LEU A 110 0.28 -11.98 13.03
C LEU A 110 0.93 -11.81 14.41
N SER A 111 0.98 -12.89 15.21
CA SER A 111 1.64 -12.87 16.52
C SER A 111 3.14 -12.59 16.41
N ASN A 112 3.83 -13.27 15.50
CA ASN A 112 5.27 -13.08 15.28
C ASN A 112 5.61 -11.62 14.91
N ILE A 113 4.79 -10.98 14.06
CA ILE A 113 5.02 -9.58 13.69
C ILE A 113 4.78 -8.65 14.89
N ILE A 114 3.76 -8.92 15.71
CA ILE A 114 3.52 -8.14 16.93
C ILE A 114 4.70 -8.27 17.88
N ASP A 115 5.19 -9.51 18.11
CA ASP A 115 6.32 -9.78 18.99
C ASP A 115 7.61 -9.09 18.48
N GLU A 116 7.86 -9.09 17.15
CA GLU A 116 8.97 -8.34 16.55
C GLU A 116 8.84 -6.86 16.88
N LEU A 117 7.66 -6.27 16.64
CA LEU A 117 7.43 -4.84 16.82
C LEU A 117 7.46 -4.38 18.27
N GLU A 118 6.99 -5.22 19.21
CA GLU A 118 6.99 -4.92 20.66
C GLU A 118 8.41 -5.03 21.26
N ASN A 119 9.30 -5.80 20.64
CA ASN A 119 10.69 -5.92 21.05
C ASN A 119 11.63 -4.90 20.39
N CYS A 120 11.18 -4.16 19.36
CA CYS A 120 11.95 -3.10 18.75
C CYS A 120 12.02 -1.86 19.66
N TYR A 121 13.21 -1.26 19.78
CA TYR A 121 13.33 0.06 20.41
C TYR A 121 12.90 1.18 19.45
N GLU A 122 12.60 2.36 19.98
CA GLU A 122 12.23 3.50 19.16
C GLU A 122 13.37 3.91 18.21
N GLY A 123 13.04 4.04 16.92
CA GLY A 123 14.00 4.34 15.87
C GLY A 123 14.71 3.13 15.26
N GLU A 124 14.53 1.95 15.80
CA GLU A 124 15.05 0.73 15.19
C GLU A 124 14.42 0.45 13.84
N LYS A 125 15.27 0.08 12.89
CA LYS A 125 14.83 -0.28 11.53
C LYS A 125 14.14 -1.64 11.56
N ASN A 126 12.86 -1.67 11.19
CA ASN A 126 12.10 -2.91 11.10
C ASN A 126 12.66 -3.85 10.01
N SER A 127 12.33 -5.13 10.09
CA SER A 127 12.64 -6.12 9.04
C SER A 127 12.06 -5.71 7.68
N SER A 128 12.64 -6.21 6.60
CA SER A 128 12.20 -5.90 5.24
C SER A 128 10.73 -6.25 5.00
N ASP A 129 10.24 -7.30 5.63
CA ASP A 129 8.87 -7.75 5.47
C ASP A 129 7.88 -6.87 6.25
N VAL A 130 8.25 -6.40 7.42
CA VAL A 130 7.49 -5.38 8.16
C VAL A 130 7.47 -4.06 7.41
N GLN A 131 8.60 -3.62 6.80
CA GLN A 131 8.63 -2.44 5.95
C GLN A 131 7.69 -2.58 4.74
N LYS A 132 7.68 -3.74 4.07
CA LYS A 132 6.71 -4.03 3.00
C LYS A 132 5.27 -3.95 3.49
N LEU A 133 4.97 -4.55 4.65
CA LEU A 133 3.61 -4.50 5.22
C LEU A 133 3.16 -3.05 5.48
N LYS A 134 4.02 -2.24 6.06
CA LYS A 134 3.78 -0.80 6.26
C LYS A 134 3.55 -0.07 4.93
N GLY A 135 4.36 -0.37 3.90
CA GLY A 135 4.20 0.17 2.55
C GLY A 135 2.84 -0.20 1.95
N MET A 136 2.42 -1.45 2.08
CA MET A 136 1.12 -1.91 1.55
C MET A 136 -0.08 -1.28 2.28
N ILE A 137 0.08 -0.82 3.52
CA ILE A 137 -0.93 0.02 4.20
C ILE A 137 -1.01 1.40 3.55
N ARG A 138 0.14 2.03 3.24
CA ARG A 138 0.18 3.31 2.53
C ARG A 138 -0.44 3.20 1.13
N GLU A 139 -0.17 2.11 0.41
CA GLU A 139 -0.79 1.84 -0.88
C GLU A 139 -2.33 1.77 -0.79
N PHE A 140 -2.86 1.17 0.27
CA PHE A 140 -4.30 1.13 0.49
C PHE A 140 -4.88 2.54 0.72
N GLU A 141 -4.20 3.38 1.47
CA GLU A 141 -4.61 4.77 1.68
C GLU A 141 -4.63 5.56 0.36
N GLU A 142 -3.63 5.36 -0.49
CA GLU A 142 -3.59 5.97 -1.83
C GLU A 142 -4.73 5.47 -2.74
N GLU A 143 -4.97 4.17 -2.76
CA GLU A 143 -6.08 3.59 -3.50
C GLU A 143 -7.42 4.17 -3.04
N LEU A 144 -7.61 4.40 -1.73
CA LEU A 144 -8.79 5.05 -1.16
C LEU A 144 -8.94 6.49 -1.65
N VAL A 145 -7.86 7.26 -1.64
CA VAL A 145 -7.87 8.66 -2.10
C VAL A 145 -8.31 8.72 -3.57
N TRP A 146 -7.65 7.98 -4.45
CA TRP A 146 -7.96 8.04 -5.87
C TRP A 146 -9.32 7.44 -6.21
N ALA A 147 -9.73 6.37 -5.54
CA ALA A 147 -11.07 5.81 -5.73
C ALA A 147 -12.16 6.77 -5.29
N ASN A 148 -11.95 7.56 -4.24
CA ASN A 148 -12.87 8.62 -3.81
C ASN A 148 -13.04 9.73 -4.88
N TYR A 149 -12.03 9.94 -5.71
CA TYR A 149 -12.12 10.84 -6.87
C TYR A 149 -12.66 10.18 -8.15
N GLY A 150 -13.08 8.90 -8.08
CA GLY A 150 -13.66 8.18 -9.21
C GLY A 150 -12.64 7.43 -10.08
N VAL A 151 -11.37 7.40 -9.70
CA VAL A 151 -10.34 6.60 -10.39
C VAL A 151 -10.52 5.14 -10.01
N ARG A 152 -10.45 4.25 -11.00
CA ARG A 152 -10.55 2.81 -10.72
C ARG A 152 -9.30 2.34 -9.98
N VAL A 153 -9.46 1.53 -8.95
CA VAL A 153 -8.36 1.00 -8.13
C VAL A 153 -7.28 0.31 -8.99
N ARG A 154 -7.69 -0.34 -10.07
CA ARG A 154 -6.77 -1.00 -11.02
C ARG A 154 -5.87 -0.04 -11.80
N ASP A 155 -6.23 1.23 -11.87
CA ASP A 155 -5.47 2.29 -12.55
C ASP A 155 -4.55 3.05 -11.55
N VAL A 156 -4.47 2.60 -10.30
CA VAL A 156 -3.52 3.09 -9.28
C VAL A 156 -2.40 2.06 -9.13
N HIS A 157 -1.19 2.48 -9.45
CA HIS A 157 0.00 1.61 -9.50
C HIS A 157 1.01 2.00 -8.44
N HIS A 158 1.79 1.01 -7.98
CA HIS A 158 2.81 1.18 -6.94
C HIS A 158 4.12 0.54 -7.42
N LEU A 159 5.09 1.36 -7.84
CA LEU A 159 6.37 0.87 -8.39
C LEU A 159 7.35 0.44 -7.29
N ARG A 160 7.24 1.02 -6.10
CA ARG A 160 8.10 0.68 -4.95
C ARG A 160 9.58 0.78 -5.30
N LEU A 161 10.00 1.89 -5.91
CA LEU A 161 11.38 2.09 -6.36
C LEU A 161 12.38 1.78 -5.24
N GLY A 162 13.40 1.02 -5.56
CA GLY A 162 14.27 0.39 -4.59
C GLY A 162 15.30 1.32 -3.94
N PHE A 163 15.46 2.56 -4.42
CA PHE A 163 16.27 3.57 -3.75
C PHE A 163 15.68 4.02 -2.41
N TYR A 164 14.35 3.86 -2.22
CA TYR A 164 13.66 4.24 -1.00
C TYR A 164 13.76 3.13 0.05
N LYS A 165 14.73 3.24 0.96
CA LYS A 165 14.99 2.26 2.02
C LYS A 165 14.68 2.76 3.43
N GLY A 166 14.17 3.99 3.56
CA GLY A 166 13.89 4.61 4.86
C GLY A 166 15.13 4.98 5.67
N ASP A 167 16.29 5.03 5.03
CA ASP A 167 17.53 5.49 5.63
C ASP A 167 17.60 7.02 5.63
N VAL A 168 18.41 7.60 6.55
CA VAL A 168 18.62 9.05 6.65
C VAL A 168 19.14 9.63 5.32
N PHE A 169 20.04 8.89 4.67
CA PHE A 169 20.53 9.22 3.34
C PHE A 169 19.91 8.29 2.31
N THR A 170 19.09 8.85 1.44
CA THR A 170 18.47 8.09 0.35
C THR A 170 19.52 7.71 -0.70
N GLU A 171 19.53 6.45 -1.13
CA GLU A 171 20.43 6.00 -2.21
C GLU A 171 20.17 6.73 -3.52
N GLN A 172 21.19 6.79 -4.39
CA GLN A 172 20.99 7.28 -5.75
C GLN A 172 20.17 6.29 -6.58
N PRO A 173 19.26 6.77 -7.43
CA PRO A 173 18.52 5.93 -8.36
C PRO A 173 19.46 5.14 -9.29
N GLN A 174 19.09 3.89 -9.54
CA GLN A 174 19.81 2.99 -10.42
C GLN A 174 18.96 2.61 -11.62
N LYS A 175 19.57 2.59 -12.83
CA LYS A 175 18.87 2.33 -14.08
C LYS A 175 17.99 1.07 -14.04
N LYS A 176 18.54 -0.07 -13.62
CA LYS A 176 17.81 -1.35 -13.61
C LYS A 176 16.73 -1.41 -12.53
N ARG A 177 17.00 -0.83 -11.36
CA ARG A 177 16.14 -0.95 -10.18
C ARG A 177 15.04 0.10 -10.15
N ASP A 178 15.33 1.31 -10.58
CA ASP A 178 14.46 2.46 -10.35
C ASP A 178 13.95 3.07 -11.68
N VAL A 179 14.78 3.19 -12.73
CA VAL A 179 14.39 3.78 -14.02
C VAL A 179 13.61 2.80 -14.89
N ASN A 180 14.11 1.56 -15.03
CA ASN A 180 13.45 0.59 -15.91
C ASN A 180 12.00 0.31 -15.58
N PRO A 181 11.58 0.15 -14.30
CA PRO A 181 10.16 -0.03 -13.96
C PRO A 181 9.26 1.12 -14.46
N ILE A 182 9.77 2.36 -14.42
CA ILE A 182 9.06 3.53 -14.95
C ILE A 182 8.94 3.44 -16.47
N LEU A 183 10.04 3.15 -17.15
CA LEU A 183 10.05 2.99 -18.61
C LEU A 183 9.13 1.86 -19.08
N ASP A 184 9.11 0.75 -18.36
CA ASP A 184 8.24 -0.38 -18.70
C ASP A 184 6.77 -0.01 -18.55
N GLN A 185 6.43 0.75 -17.49
CA GLN A 185 5.08 1.27 -17.30
C GLN A 185 4.69 2.28 -18.39
N LEU A 186 5.58 3.19 -18.75
CA LEU A 186 5.33 4.15 -19.83
C LEU A 186 5.11 3.45 -21.19
N LYS A 187 5.87 2.39 -21.47
CA LYS A 187 5.67 1.56 -22.68
C LYS A 187 4.34 0.79 -22.65
N GLU A 188 3.92 0.31 -21.47
CA GLU A 188 2.66 -0.42 -21.32
C GLU A 188 1.46 0.47 -21.55
N PHE A 189 1.48 1.71 -21.03
CA PHE A 189 0.32 2.60 -21.07
C PHE A 189 0.35 3.61 -22.20
N GLU A 190 1.49 3.88 -22.80
CA GLU A 190 1.67 4.85 -23.89
C GLU A 190 0.94 6.19 -23.63
N PRO A 191 1.22 6.88 -22.49
CA PRO A 191 0.46 8.07 -22.12
C PRO A 191 0.71 9.22 -23.10
N THR A 192 -0.36 9.96 -23.44
CA THR A 192 -0.24 11.18 -24.27
C THR A 192 0.19 12.38 -23.44
N VAL A 193 -0.08 12.36 -22.12
CA VAL A 193 0.32 13.41 -21.20
C VAL A 193 0.86 12.77 -19.93
N ILE A 194 2.00 13.25 -19.44
CA ILE A 194 2.61 12.86 -18.17
C ILE A 194 2.63 14.09 -17.27
N SER A 195 2.03 13.98 -16.10
CA SER A 195 2.06 15.01 -15.06
C SER A 195 2.93 14.55 -13.90
N LEU A 196 3.87 15.38 -13.50
CA LEU A 196 4.78 15.12 -12.40
C LEU A 196 4.55 16.12 -11.27
N ALA A 197 4.64 15.66 -10.01
CA ALA A 197 4.77 16.55 -8.89
C ALA A 197 6.22 17.05 -8.83
N LEU A 198 6.40 18.36 -9.06
CA LEU A 198 7.69 19.02 -8.99
C LEU A 198 7.77 19.82 -7.70
N ASP A 199 8.68 19.40 -6.81
CA ASP A 199 9.10 20.25 -5.71
C ASP A 199 10.26 21.13 -6.18
N PRO A 200 10.27 22.44 -5.86
CA PRO A 200 11.41 23.30 -6.15
C PRO A 200 12.69 22.73 -5.56
N GLU A 201 13.79 22.85 -6.29
CA GLU A 201 15.10 22.42 -5.82
C GLU A 201 15.40 22.98 -4.43
N GLY A 202 15.78 22.11 -3.48
CA GLY A 202 16.13 22.49 -2.11
C GLY A 202 14.95 22.75 -1.16
N SER A 203 13.69 22.63 -1.61
CA SER A 203 12.52 22.89 -0.76
C SER A 203 11.74 21.62 -0.38
N GLY A 204 11.95 20.53 -1.07
CA GLY A 204 11.26 19.25 -0.84
C GLY A 204 12.17 18.18 -0.21
N PRO A 205 11.60 17.06 0.23
CA PRO A 205 12.37 15.91 0.69
C PRO A 205 13.29 15.37 -0.41
N ASP A 206 14.49 14.92 -0.05
CA ASP A 206 15.48 14.29 -0.95
C ASP A 206 14.87 13.15 -1.80
N THR A 207 13.91 12.43 -1.23
CA THR A 207 13.15 11.38 -1.92
C THR A 207 12.42 11.91 -3.17
N HIS A 208 11.79 13.09 -3.10
CA HIS A 208 11.09 13.69 -4.25
C HIS A 208 12.06 14.06 -5.37
N TYR A 209 13.20 14.62 -5.02
CA TYR A 209 14.26 14.93 -5.99
C TYR A 209 14.77 13.67 -6.70
N LYS A 210 14.97 12.56 -5.95
CA LYS A 210 15.41 11.29 -6.53
C LYS A 210 14.34 10.61 -7.39
N VAL A 211 13.06 10.79 -7.08
CA VAL A 211 11.99 10.39 -7.99
C VAL A 211 12.14 11.11 -9.32
N LEU A 212 12.33 12.43 -9.31
CA LEU A 212 12.53 13.20 -10.54
C LEU A 212 13.75 12.76 -11.33
N GLN A 213 14.86 12.41 -10.66
CA GLN A 213 16.05 11.88 -11.31
C GLN A 213 15.84 10.50 -11.95
N SER A 214 14.80 9.78 -11.55
CA SER A 214 14.48 8.43 -12.06
C SER A 214 13.59 8.47 -13.31
N ILE A 215 12.94 9.59 -13.59
CA ILE A 215 12.05 9.83 -14.73
C ILE A 215 12.82 10.42 -15.90
#